data_7336bc71f3d7f56a6ed7c881d5ba4783
#
_entry.id   7336bc71f3d7f56a6ed7c881d5ba4783
#
_cell.length_a   1.000
_cell.length_b   1.000
_cell.length_c   1.000
_cell.angle_alpha   90.00
_cell.angle_beta   90.00
_cell.angle_gamma   90.00
#
_symmetry.space_group_name_H-M   'P 1'
#
loop_
_entity.id
_entity.type
_entity.pdbx_description
1 polymer ?
#
loop_
_entity_poly.entity_id
_entity_poly.type
_entity_poly.pdbx_seq_one_letter_code
_entity_poly.pdbx_strand_id
1 'polypeptide(L)'
;MEQLLIVEDDIGLNQGLCKALKVDDRKIISCQDLKTAKEQLLCGGVSLILLDINLPDGSGLELLREVKENTPGIPVILLTANDTDLDIVDGLEMGADDYITKPFSLSVLRARVNTQLRKQASNHKNAPIHIDLFHFDFEAMTFYVGDSKVELSKTEQKLLRLLVENRGQTMTRGNLIDRIWTDGAEYVDENALSVTIKRLRDKLGAQKYIKTVYGIGYSWVTKDE
;
A
#
# COMPACT_ATOMS: atom_id res chain seq x y z
N MET A 1 10.08 -0.81 3.92
CA MET A 1 10.65 0.57 4.05
C MET A 1 10.18 1.37 2.85
N GLU A 2 9.48 2.48 3.08
CA GLU A 2 9.00 3.35 2.00
C GLU A 2 10.18 4.04 1.30
N GLN A 3 10.14 4.15 -0.04
CA GLN A 3 11.14 4.92 -0.82
C GLN A 3 10.44 6.08 -1.53
N LEU A 4 10.82 7.29 -1.19
CA LEU A 4 10.29 8.51 -1.75
C LEU A 4 11.32 9.11 -2.72
N LEU A 5 10.97 9.20 -4.00
CA LEU A 5 11.78 9.87 -5.02
C LEU A 5 11.37 11.33 -5.13
N ILE A 6 12.31 12.23 -4.97
CA ILE A 6 12.13 13.68 -5.13
C ILE A 6 12.93 14.12 -6.34
N VAL A 7 12.24 14.71 -7.33
CA VAL A 7 12.83 15.23 -8.57
C VAL A 7 12.56 16.74 -8.62
N GLU A 8 13.59 17.54 -8.32
CA GLU A 8 13.50 18.99 -8.15
C GLU A 8 14.91 19.56 -8.41
N ASP A 9 15.04 20.49 -9.34
CA ASP A 9 16.32 21.06 -9.75
C ASP A 9 16.84 22.15 -8.82
N ASP A 10 15.94 22.90 -8.12
CA ASP A 10 16.35 23.84 -7.10
C ASP A 10 16.95 23.09 -5.90
N ILE A 11 18.28 23.23 -5.75
CA ILE A 11 19.04 22.54 -4.71
C ILE A 11 18.53 22.86 -3.31
N GLY A 12 18.16 24.14 -3.06
CA GLY A 12 17.70 24.60 -1.78
C GLY A 12 16.34 23.99 -1.42
N LEU A 13 15.42 24.02 -2.37
CA LEU A 13 14.09 23.44 -2.23
C LEU A 13 14.18 21.90 -2.08
N ASN A 14 14.98 21.25 -2.91
CA ASN A 14 15.21 19.80 -2.88
C ASN A 14 15.72 19.35 -1.50
N GLN A 15 16.76 20.03 -0.96
CA GLN A 15 17.28 19.74 0.38
C GLN A 15 16.24 20.01 1.49
N GLY A 16 15.43 21.06 1.33
CA GLY A 16 14.33 21.38 2.23
C GLY A 16 13.28 20.29 2.25
N LEU A 17 12.88 19.80 1.08
CA LEU A 17 11.96 18.67 0.90
C LEU A 17 12.51 17.39 1.54
N CYS A 18 13.77 17.06 1.26
CA CYS A 18 14.42 15.88 1.85
C CYS A 18 14.39 15.92 3.39
N LYS A 19 14.73 17.05 4.00
CA LYS A 19 14.69 17.23 5.46
C LYS A 19 13.26 17.15 6.01
N ALA A 20 12.32 17.80 5.31
CA ALA A 20 10.92 17.86 5.74
C ALA A 20 10.22 16.50 5.72
N LEU A 21 10.58 15.62 4.78
CA LEU A 21 9.91 14.34 4.56
C LEU A 21 10.64 13.14 5.17
N LYS A 22 11.80 13.37 5.77
CA LYS A 22 12.59 12.31 6.42
C LYS A 22 11.87 11.81 7.68
N VAL A 23 11.69 10.49 7.76
CA VAL A 23 11.23 9.73 8.94
C VAL A 23 11.99 8.40 8.99
N ASP A 24 12.02 7.73 10.15
CA ASP A 24 12.89 6.55 10.39
C ASP A 24 12.69 5.42 9.37
N ASP A 25 11.43 5.15 8.96
CA ASP A 25 11.10 4.06 8.04
C ASP A 25 11.02 4.49 6.56
N ARG A 26 11.52 5.68 6.22
CA ARG A 26 11.46 6.24 4.86
C ARG A 26 12.85 6.57 4.32
N LYS A 27 13.19 5.93 3.20
CA LYS A 27 14.36 6.30 2.40
C LYS A 27 13.97 7.44 1.44
N ILE A 28 14.75 8.51 1.43
CA ILE A 28 14.60 9.61 0.47
C ILE A 28 15.67 9.43 -0.61
N ILE A 29 15.23 9.48 -1.88
CA ILE A 29 16.07 9.51 -3.06
C ILE A 29 15.87 10.87 -3.71
N SER A 30 16.95 11.62 -3.89
CA SER A 30 16.94 12.98 -4.44
C SER A 30 17.58 12.99 -5.80
N CYS A 31 16.88 13.54 -6.80
CA CYS A 31 17.34 13.76 -8.16
C CYS A 31 17.11 15.22 -8.53
N GLN A 32 17.94 15.76 -9.44
CA GLN A 32 17.85 17.14 -9.91
C GLN A 32 17.44 17.23 -11.39
N ASP A 33 17.32 16.09 -12.07
CA ASP A 33 17.00 15.98 -13.48
C ASP A 33 16.24 14.68 -13.78
N LEU A 34 15.63 14.63 -14.97
CA LEU A 34 14.87 13.48 -15.46
C LEU A 34 15.75 12.25 -15.65
N LYS A 35 16.98 12.45 -16.14
CA LYS A 35 17.90 11.34 -16.43
C LYS A 35 18.18 10.53 -15.16
N THR A 36 18.63 11.20 -14.10
CA THR A 36 18.92 10.53 -12.83
C THR A 36 17.66 9.95 -12.19
N ALA A 37 16.50 10.60 -12.34
CA ALA A 37 15.23 10.07 -11.87
C ALA A 37 14.85 8.75 -12.58
N LYS A 38 15.00 8.67 -13.91
CA LYS A 38 14.75 7.45 -14.69
C LYS A 38 15.69 6.30 -14.26
N GLU A 39 16.97 6.60 -14.03
CA GLU A 39 17.94 5.60 -13.52
C GLU A 39 17.51 5.04 -12.16
N GLN A 40 17.00 5.88 -11.24
CA GLN A 40 16.50 5.43 -9.95
C GLN A 40 15.21 4.61 -10.06
N LEU A 41 14.33 4.94 -10.98
CA LEU A 41 13.09 4.16 -11.22
C LEU A 41 13.40 2.76 -11.75
N LEU A 42 14.44 2.60 -12.57
CA LEU A 42 14.89 1.29 -13.06
C LEU A 42 15.41 0.38 -11.91
N CYS A 43 15.93 0.96 -10.83
CA CYS A 43 16.34 0.19 -9.65
C CYS A 43 15.15 -0.39 -8.87
N GLY A 44 13.94 0.13 -9.10
CA GLY A 44 12.71 -0.30 -8.44
C GLY A 44 12.57 0.13 -6.99
N GLY A 45 11.45 -0.24 -6.37
CA GLY A 45 11.19 0.00 -4.95
C GLY A 45 10.67 1.39 -4.59
N VAL A 46 10.48 2.30 -5.57
CA VAL A 46 9.90 3.62 -5.33
C VAL A 46 8.43 3.49 -4.94
N SER A 47 8.08 4.11 -3.81
CA SER A 47 6.72 4.10 -3.25
C SER A 47 5.92 5.36 -3.59
N LEU A 48 6.57 6.48 -3.88
CA LEU A 48 5.93 7.74 -4.27
C LEU A 48 6.95 8.64 -4.95
N ILE A 49 6.50 9.44 -5.92
CA ILE A 49 7.32 10.44 -6.61
C ILE A 49 6.78 11.83 -6.31
N LEU A 50 7.66 12.73 -5.84
CA LEU A 50 7.46 14.17 -5.91
C LEU A 50 8.21 14.66 -7.14
N LEU A 51 7.53 15.33 -8.06
CA LEU A 51 8.04 15.63 -9.38
C LEU A 51 7.79 17.08 -9.76
N ASP A 52 8.85 17.85 -9.96
CA ASP A 52 8.72 19.16 -10.58
C ASP A 52 8.40 18.99 -12.08
N ILE A 53 7.52 19.85 -12.57
CA ILE A 53 7.18 19.91 -13.99
C ILE A 53 8.34 20.50 -14.80
N ASN A 54 9.00 21.53 -14.27
CA ASN A 54 10.07 22.25 -14.98
C ASN A 54 11.44 21.75 -14.51
N LEU A 55 12.07 20.92 -15.34
CA LEU A 55 13.40 20.37 -15.07
C LEU A 55 14.39 20.78 -16.16
N PRO A 56 15.70 20.84 -15.87
CA PRO A 56 16.69 21.39 -16.80
C PRO A 56 16.86 20.55 -18.07
N ASP A 57 16.50 19.28 -18.04
CA ASP A 57 16.65 18.32 -19.14
C ASP A 57 15.32 17.89 -19.78
N GLY A 58 14.18 18.53 -19.40
CA GLY A 58 12.90 18.26 -20.04
C GLY A 58 11.69 18.54 -19.13
N SER A 59 10.52 18.11 -19.57
CA SER A 59 9.27 18.27 -18.81
C SER A 59 9.02 17.08 -17.89
N GLY A 60 8.74 17.35 -16.60
CA GLY A 60 8.31 16.32 -15.65
C GLY A 60 7.03 15.57 -16.10
N LEU A 61 6.19 16.18 -16.95
CA LEU A 61 5.02 15.52 -17.50
C LEU A 61 5.38 14.34 -18.41
N GLU A 62 6.56 14.36 -19.07
CA GLU A 62 7.04 13.21 -19.83
C GLU A 62 7.35 12.02 -18.90
N LEU A 63 8.02 12.30 -17.79
CA LEU A 63 8.30 11.27 -16.77
C LEU A 63 7.02 10.75 -16.14
N LEU A 64 6.05 11.62 -15.85
CA LEU A 64 4.73 11.22 -15.35
C LEU A 64 4.09 10.21 -16.29
N ARG A 65 4.05 10.49 -17.60
CA ARG A 65 3.48 9.59 -18.60
C ARG A 65 4.18 8.24 -18.60
N GLU A 66 5.53 8.23 -18.66
CA GLU A 66 6.31 7.00 -18.63
C GLU A 66 6.05 6.16 -17.36
N VAL A 67 5.94 6.80 -16.20
CA VAL A 67 5.64 6.13 -14.93
C VAL A 67 4.23 5.53 -14.97
N LYS A 68 3.23 6.27 -15.47
CA LYS A 68 1.85 5.78 -15.51
C LYS A 68 1.63 4.66 -16.53
N GLU A 69 2.41 4.65 -17.61
CA GLU A 69 2.39 3.54 -18.58
C GLU A 69 3.08 2.28 -18.05
N ASN A 70 4.23 2.40 -17.39
CA ASN A 70 5.05 1.25 -17.00
C ASN A 70 4.79 0.78 -15.55
N THR A 71 4.47 1.69 -14.65
CA THR A 71 4.27 1.43 -13.21
C THR A 71 3.09 2.24 -12.65
N PRO A 72 1.85 2.01 -13.12
CA PRO A 72 0.68 2.84 -12.76
C PRO A 72 0.37 2.85 -11.26
N GLY A 73 0.87 1.88 -10.51
CA GLY A 73 0.69 1.78 -9.06
C GLY A 73 1.55 2.75 -8.23
N ILE A 74 2.53 3.46 -8.85
CA ILE A 74 3.33 4.46 -8.13
C ILE A 74 2.60 5.80 -8.16
N PRO A 75 2.20 6.36 -6.99
CA PRO A 75 1.60 7.69 -6.94
C PRO A 75 2.63 8.78 -7.26
N VAL A 76 2.20 9.75 -8.08
CA VAL A 76 2.99 10.91 -8.48
C VAL A 76 2.28 12.18 -8.01
N ILE A 77 2.99 13.00 -7.24
CA ILE A 77 2.56 14.35 -6.85
C ILE A 77 3.38 15.34 -7.65
N LEU A 78 2.71 16.16 -8.46
CA LEU A 78 3.37 17.21 -9.23
C LEU A 78 3.64 18.42 -8.36
N LEU A 79 4.82 19.02 -8.52
CA LEU A 79 5.18 20.34 -8.01
C LEU A 79 5.16 21.30 -9.19
N THR A 80 4.41 22.40 -9.09
CA THR A 80 4.26 23.35 -10.20
C THR A 80 4.41 24.79 -9.73
N ALA A 81 5.10 25.61 -10.49
CA ALA A 81 5.20 27.04 -10.29
C ALA A 81 4.02 27.82 -10.92
N ASN A 82 3.23 27.17 -11.80
CA ASN A 82 2.17 27.80 -12.55
C ASN A 82 0.79 27.53 -11.95
N ASP A 83 0.05 28.60 -11.70
CA ASP A 83 -1.37 28.59 -11.28
C ASP A 83 -2.32 28.50 -12.50
N THR A 84 -1.79 28.23 -13.71
CA THR A 84 -2.67 28.12 -14.86
C THR A 84 -3.47 26.83 -14.78
N ASP A 85 -4.79 26.97 -14.82
CA ASP A 85 -5.72 25.84 -14.79
C ASP A 85 -5.38 24.76 -15.82
N LEU A 86 -4.71 25.13 -16.93
CA LEU A 86 -4.33 24.23 -18.01
C LEU A 86 -3.24 23.22 -17.57
N ASP A 87 -2.15 23.67 -16.96
CA ASP A 87 -1.05 22.75 -16.54
C ASP A 87 -1.50 21.77 -15.45
N ILE A 88 -2.42 22.22 -14.59
CA ILE A 88 -3.03 21.40 -13.53
C ILE A 88 -3.95 20.34 -14.15
N VAL A 89 -4.81 20.76 -15.10
CA VAL A 89 -5.74 19.85 -15.78
C VAL A 89 -4.96 18.82 -16.58
N ASP A 90 -3.97 19.25 -17.37
CA ASP A 90 -3.13 18.35 -18.18
C ASP A 90 -2.41 17.30 -17.30
N GLY A 91 -1.84 17.72 -16.16
CA GLY A 91 -1.17 16.81 -15.22
C GLY A 91 -2.14 15.77 -14.60
N LEU A 92 -3.35 16.20 -14.25
CA LEU A 92 -4.35 15.29 -13.68
C LEU A 92 -4.93 14.35 -14.75
N GLU A 93 -5.18 14.83 -15.97
CA GLU A 93 -5.63 13.99 -17.10
C GLU A 93 -4.56 12.95 -17.51
N MET A 94 -3.27 13.29 -17.34
CA MET A 94 -2.16 12.36 -17.53
C MET A 94 -2.00 11.34 -16.39
N GLY A 95 -2.86 11.43 -15.35
CA GLY A 95 -2.90 10.46 -14.26
C GLY A 95 -2.06 10.81 -13.03
N ALA A 96 -1.68 12.08 -12.83
CA ALA A 96 -1.11 12.51 -11.56
C ALA A 96 -2.10 12.27 -10.40
N ASP A 97 -1.61 11.78 -9.26
CA ASP A 97 -2.45 11.48 -8.10
C ASP A 97 -2.75 12.70 -7.24
N ASP A 98 -1.93 13.74 -7.36
CA ASP A 98 -2.10 15.03 -6.69
C ASP A 98 -1.17 16.07 -7.32
N TYR A 99 -1.38 17.35 -7.00
CA TYR A 99 -0.49 18.45 -7.37
C TYR A 99 -0.36 19.45 -6.22
N ILE A 100 0.75 20.19 -6.21
CA ILE A 100 1.04 21.22 -5.21
C ILE A 100 1.66 22.42 -5.91
N THR A 101 0.99 23.57 -5.83
CA THR A 101 1.49 24.84 -6.39
C THR A 101 2.55 25.47 -5.50
N LYS A 102 3.64 25.95 -6.09
CA LYS A 102 4.68 26.73 -5.43
C LYS A 102 4.25 28.21 -5.37
N PRO A 103 4.42 28.92 -4.22
CA PRO A 103 5.00 28.46 -2.97
C PRO A 103 4.02 27.66 -2.10
N PHE A 104 4.48 26.62 -1.42
CA PHE A 104 3.65 25.75 -0.57
C PHE A 104 4.14 25.65 0.87
N SER A 105 3.25 25.28 1.75
CA SER A 105 3.58 24.96 3.14
C SER A 105 4.09 23.53 3.25
N LEU A 106 5.21 23.32 3.96
CA LEU A 106 5.76 22.00 4.24
C LEU A 106 4.78 21.09 5.01
N SER A 107 3.91 21.66 5.83
CA SER A 107 2.87 20.90 6.54
C SER A 107 1.81 20.35 5.59
N VAL A 108 1.38 21.14 4.59
CA VAL A 108 0.45 20.72 3.54
C VAL A 108 1.09 19.62 2.67
N LEU A 109 2.34 19.83 2.25
CA LEU A 109 3.09 18.83 1.50
C LEU A 109 3.16 17.49 2.24
N ARG A 110 3.56 17.49 3.51
CA ARG A 110 3.61 16.28 4.35
C ARG A 110 2.26 15.57 4.43
N ALA A 111 1.18 16.32 4.63
CA ALA A 111 -0.16 15.76 4.70
C ALA A 111 -0.56 15.05 3.40
N ARG A 112 -0.26 15.66 2.24
CA ARG A 112 -0.53 15.08 0.92
C ARG A 112 0.30 13.83 0.65
N VAL A 113 1.61 13.89 0.88
CA VAL A 113 2.52 12.74 0.76
C VAL A 113 2.04 11.56 1.61
N ASN A 114 1.75 11.80 2.90
CA ASN A 114 1.27 10.75 3.80
C ASN A 114 -0.10 10.20 3.37
N THR A 115 -0.96 11.03 2.78
CA THR A 115 -2.26 10.59 2.26
C THR A 115 -2.08 9.65 1.07
N GLN A 116 -1.20 9.98 0.11
CA GLN A 116 -0.96 9.13 -1.05
C GLN A 116 -0.25 7.81 -0.66
N LEU A 117 0.73 7.85 0.23
CA LEU A 117 1.38 6.65 0.74
C LEU A 117 0.39 5.72 1.46
N ARG A 118 -0.54 6.29 2.27
CA ARG A 118 -1.58 5.51 2.93
C ARG A 118 -2.56 4.89 1.93
N LYS A 119 -2.96 5.61 0.87
CA LYS A 119 -3.80 5.08 -0.21
C LYS A 119 -3.09 3.92 -0.92
N GLN A 120 -1.81 4.09 -1.25
CA GLN A 120 -1.02 3.05 -1.87
C GLN A 120 -0.91 1.80 -0.98
N ALA A 121 -0.60 1.98 0.31
CA ALA A 121 -0.58 0.88 1.27
C ALA A 121 -1.94 0.18 1.39
N SER A 122 -3.06 0.92 1.26
CA SER A 122 -4.41 0.37 1.23
C SER A 122 -4.69 -0.40 -0.06
N ASN A 123 -4.24 0.11 -1.21
CA ASN A 123 -4.37 -0.57 -2.50
C ASN A 123 -3.54 -1.87 -2.54
N HIS A 124 -2.32 -1.88 -1.98
CA HIS A 124 -1.55 -3.11 -1.82
C HIS A 124 -2.22 -4.12 -0.87
N LYS A 125 -2.93 -3.64 0.16
CA LYS A 125 -3.72 -4.52 1.05
C LYS A 125 -4.98 -5.07 0.39
N ASN A 126 -5.47 -4.40 -0.67
CA ASN A 126 -6.66 -4.84 -1.41
C ASN A 126 -6.33 -5.67 -2.65
N ALA A 127 -5.06 -5.75 -3.06
CA ALA A 127 -4.66 -6.62 -4.15
C ALA A 127 -4.99 -8.09 -3.83
N PRO A 128 -5.41 -8.90 -4.83
CA PRO A 128 -5.62 -10.32 -4.64
C PRO A 128 -4.39 -11.00 -4.04
N ILE A 129 -4.59 -11.80 -3.01
CA ILE A 129 -3.52 -12.52 -2.31
C ILE A 129 -3.40 -13.91 -2.93
N HIS A 130 -2.23 -14.21 -3.46
CA HIS A 130 -1.87 -15.53 -3.99
C HIS A 130 -0.88 -16.21 -3.03
N ILE A 131 -1.25 -17.35 -2.47
CA ILE A 131 -0.41 -18.16 -1.59
C ILE A 131 -0.60 -19.62 -1.99
N ASP A 132 0.40 -20.25 -2.58
CA ASP A 132 0.36 -21.62 -3.08
C ASP A 132 -0.88 -21.84 -4.00
N LEU A 133 -1.83 -22.67 -3.54
CA LEU A 133 -3.08 -22.95 -4.25
C LEU A 133 -4.23 -22.00 -3.87
N PHE A 134 -3.99 -21.03 -2.99
CA PHE A 134 -5.01 -20.09 -2.54
C PHE A 134 -4.97 -18.80 -3.34
N HIS A 135 -6.15 -18.38 -3.78
CA HIS A 135 -6.37 -17.09 -4.43
C HIS A 135 -7.50 -16.37 -3.71
N PHE A 136 -7.19 -15.26 -3.05
CA PHE A 136 -8.12 -14.50 -2.24
C PHE A 136 -8.22 -13.06 -2.72
N ASP A 137 -9.37 -12.69 -3.27
CA ASP A 137 -9.71 -11.33 -3.61
C ASP A 137 -10.76 -10.82 -2.61
N PHE A 138 -10.33 -9.98 -1.68
CA PHE A 138 -11.18 -9.42 -0.63
C PHE A 138 -12.01 -8.23 -1.10
N GLU A 139 -11.67 -7.62 -2.23
CA GLU A 139 -12.44 -6.54 -2.83
C GLU A 139 -13.57 -7.09 -3.69
N ALA A 140 -13.25 -8.02 -4.57
CA ALA A 140 -14.24 -8.74 -5.37
C ALA A 140 -15.03 -9.80 -4.56
N MET A 141 -14.68 -10.03 -3.29
CA MET A 141 -15.28 -11.06 -2.42
C MET A 141 -15.22 -12.46 -3.05
N THR A 142 -14.13 -12.77 -3.72
CA THR A 142 -13.93 -14.07 -4.37
C THR A 142 -12.76 -14.84 -3.77
N PHE A 143 -13.00 -16.08 -3.42
CA PHE A 143 -12.06 -16.96 -2.73
C PHE A 143 -11.97 -18.30 -3.45
N TYR A 144 -10.75 -18.72 -3.78
CA TYR A 144 -10.50 -19.97 -4.47
C TYR A 144 -9.41 -20.80 -3.77
N VAL A 145 -9.56 -22.12 -3.89
CA VAL A 145 -8.56 -23.11 -3.51
C VAL A 145 -8.32 -23.97 -4.74
N GLY A 146 -7.20 -23.80 -5.43
CA GLY A 146 -7.03 -24.26 -6.81
C GLY A 146 -8.10 -23.65 -7.70
N ASP A 147 -8.81 -24.49 -8.47
CA ASP A 147 -9.89 -24.06 -9.36
C ASP A 147 -11.28 -24.01 -8.67
N SER A 148 -11.34 -24.37 -7.38
CA SER A 148 -12.62 -24.47 -6.66
C SER A 148 -12.94 -23.19 -5.92
N LYS A 149 -14.10 -22.59 -6.25
CA LYS A 149 -14.61 -21.41 -5.52
C LYS A 149 -15.12 -21.84 -4.14
N VAL A 150 -14.75 -21.05 -3.11
CA VAL A 150 -15.15 -21.28 -1.72
C VAL A 150 -15.99 -20.10 -1.22
N GLU A 151 -17.14 -20.43 -0.61
CA GLU A 151 -18.00 -19.42 0.01
C GLU A 151 -17.65 -19.22 1.48
N LEU A 152 -17.32 -17.97 1.85
CA LEU A 152 -16.98 -17.56 3.20
C LEU A 152 -18.01 -16.57 3.74
N SER A 153 -18.43 -16.76 4.99
CA SER A 153 -19.22 -15.77 5.71
C SER A 153 -18.40 -14.51 5.99
N LYS A 154 -19.05 -13.39 6.29
CA LYS A 154 -18.37 -12.11 6.64
C LYS A 154 -17.34 -12.28 7.76
N THR A 155 -17.66 -13.08 8.78
CA THR A 155 -16.76 -13.36 9.92
C THR A 155 -15.54 -14.18 9.49
N GLU A 156 -15.76 -15.21 8.64
CA GLU A 156 -14.67 -16.03 8.08
C GLU A 156 -13.77 -15.23 7.14
N GLN A 157 -14.33 -14.31 6.34
CA GLN A 157 -13.57 -13.39 5.49
C GLN A 157 -12.69 -12.44 6.31
N LYS A 158 -13.25 -11.79 7.35
CA LYS A 158 -12.48 -10.92 8.28
C LYS A 158 -11.34 -11.70 8.93
N LEU A 159 -11.61 -12.91 9.42
CA LEU A 159 -10.61 -13.77 10.04
C LEU A 159 -9.52 -14.19 9.05
N LEU A 160 -9.91 -14.66 7.86
CA LEU A 160 -8.97 -15.05 6.80
C LEU A 160 -8.05 -13.88 6.45
N ARG A 161 -8.62 -12.69 6.21
CA ARG A 161 -7.86 -11.48 5.88
C ARG A 161 -6.82 -11.17 6.95
N LEU A 162 -7.21 -11.17 8.22
CA LEU A 162 -6.29 -10.91 9.32
C LEU A 162 -5.14 -11.91 9.37
N LEU A 163 -5.42 -13.19 9.15
CA LEU A 163 -4.38 -14.22 9.18
C LEU A 163 -3.41 -14.14 8.00
N VAL A 164 -3.91 -13.93 6.77
CA VAL A 164 -3.06 -13.90 5.57
C VAL A 164 -2.28 -12.60 5.41
N GLU A 165 -2.83 -11.46 5.86
CA GLU A 165 -2.11 -10.19 5.90
C GLU A 165 -0.97 -10.18 6.95
N ASN A 166 -1.10 -11.00 8.02
CA ASN A 166 -0.10 -11.16 9.07
C ASN A 166 0.57 -12.56 9.02
N ARG A 167 0.71 -13.13 7.80
CA ARG A 167 1.35 -14.44 7.64
C ARG A 167 2.76 -14.47 8.23
N GLY A 168 3.16 -15.61 8.78
CA GLY A 168 4.42 -15.76 9.51
C GLY A 168 4.39 -15.20 10.93
N GLN A 169 3.34 -14.46 11.32
CA GLN A 169 3.20 -13.89 12.66
C GLN A 169 2.05 -14.57 13.42
N THR A 170 2.24 -14.74 14.73
CA THR A 170 1.18 -15.25 15.60
C THR A 170 0.29 -14.12 16.06
N MET A 171 -1.00 -14.18 15.70
CA MET A 171 -2.01 -13.26 16.20
C MET A 171 -2.64 -13.79 17.48
N THR A 172 -2.66 -12.97 18.52
CA THR A 172 -3.26 -13.37 19.80
C THR A 172 -4.77 -13.49 19.69
N ARG A 173 -5.38 -14.33 20.54
CA ARG A 173 -6.85 -14.54 20.57
C ARG A 173 -7.58 -13.23 20.81
N GLY A 174 -7.13 -12.40 21.76
CA GLY A 174 -7.71 -11.09 22.05
C GLY A 174 -7.70 -10.18 20.81
N ASN A 175 -6.54 -10.02 20.15
CA ASN A 175 -6.43 -9.19 18.94
C ASN A 175 -7.36 -9.67 17.81
N LEU A 176 -7.54 -10.98 17.65
CA LEU A 176 -8.44 -11.52 16.63
C LEU A 176 -9.91 -11.24 17.00
N ILE A 177 -10.30 -11.44 18.26
CA ILE A 177 -11.66 -11.19 18.73
C ILE A 177 -11.99 -9.70 18.57
N ASP A 178 -11.14 -8.81 19.07
CA ASP A 178 -11.35 -7.35 19.00
C ASP A 178 -11.52 -6.85 17.57
N ARG A 179 -10.75 -7.37 16.62
CA ARG A 179 -10.80 -6.92 15.21
C ARG A 179 -11.94 -7.53 14.39
N ILE A 180 -12.41 -8.72 14.75
CA ILE A 180 -13.46 -9.42 14.01
C ILE A 180 -14.85 -8.98 14.46
N TRP A 181 -15.05 -8.76 15.77
CA TRP A 181 -16.34 -8.49 16.39
C TRP A 181 -16.48 -7.07 16.97
N THR A 182 -15.80 -6.08 16.40
CA THR A 182 -15.80 -4.66 16.84
C THR A 182 -17.16 -3.95 16.77
N ASP A 183 -18.16 -4.54 16.09
CA ASP A 183 -19.46 -3.91 15.83
C ASP A 183 -20.49 -4.21 16.97
N GLY A 184 -20.17 -3.85 18.22
CA GLY A 184 -21.19 -3.68 19.28
C GLY A 184 -21.72 -4.94 19.97
N ALA A 185 -21.07 -6.08 19.84
CA ALA A 185 -21.46 -7.28 20.61
C ALA A 185 -20.77 -7.27 21.98
N GLU A 186 -21.55 -7.04 23.01
CA GLU A 186 -21.15 -6.91 24.42
C GLU A 186 -20.50 -8.15 25.04
N TYR A 187 -20.25 -9.21 24.38
CA TYR A 187 -19.45 -10.37 24.85
C TYR A 187 -19.36 -11.41 23.73
N VAL A 188 -18.24 -11.47 23.02
CA VAL A 188 -17.99 -12.60 22.12
C VAL A 188 -17.29 -13.69 22.90
N ASP A 189 -17.95 -14.84 23.03
CA ASP A 189 -17.38 -16.05 23.64
C ASP A 189 -16.09 -16.45 22.89
N GLU A 190 -15.01 -16.71 23.60
CA GLU A 190 -13.75 -17.24 23.04
C GLU A 190 -13.97 -18.52 22.21
N ASN A 191 -15.04 -19.26 22.46
CA ASN A 191 -15.42 -20.42 21.67
C ASN A 191 -15.82 -20.03 20.23
N ALA A 192 -16.40 -18.83 20.01
CA ALA A 192 -16.78 -18.36 18.68
C ALA A 192 -15.56 -18.28 17.73
N LEU A 193 -14.42 -17.79 18.22
CA LEU A 193 -13.19 -17.75 17.46
C LEU A 193 -12.72 -19.18 17.09
N SER A 194 -12.69 -20.09 18.04
CA SER A 194 -12.25 -21.48 17.81
C SER A 194 -13.14 -22.21 16.79
N VAL A 195 -14.45 -21.98 16.85
CA VAL A 195 -15.42 -22.52 15.88
C VAL A 195 -15.20 -21.92 14.49
N THR A 196 -14.97 -20.61 14.41
CA THR A 196 -14.72 -19.92 13.14
C THR A 196 -13.40 -20.39 12.49
N ILE A 197 -12.33 -20.58 13.28
CA ILE A 197 -11.06 -21.16 12.83
C ILE A 197 -11.28 -22.58 12.27
N LYS A 198 -12.04 -23.41 12.99
CA LYS A 198 -12.34 -24.77 12.52
C LYS A 198 -13.07 -24.75 11.17
N ARG A 199 -14.14 -23.95 11.07
CA ARG A 199 -14.92 -23.81 9.81
C ARG A 199 -14.05 -23.30 8.67
N LEU A 200 -13.19 -22.32 8.92
CA LEU A 200 -12.29 -21.77 7.91
C LEU A 200 -11.27 -22.82 7.43
N ARG A 201 -10.68 -23.59 8.35
CA ARG A 201 -9.80 -24.71 8.02
C ARG A 201 -10.50 -25.74 7.14
N ASP A 202 -11.73 -26.13 7.51
CA ASP A 202 -12.50 -27.17 6.81
C ASP A 202 -12.87 -26.68 5.40
N LYS A 203 -13.32 -25.45 5.24
CA LYS A 203 -13.73 -24.88 3.95
C LYS A 203 -12.55 -24.71 2.99
N LEU A 204 -11.40 -24.29 3.49
CA LEU A 204 -10.21 -24.01 2.68
C LEU A 204 -9.27 -25.22 2.56
N GLY A 205 -9.51 -26.33 3.28
CA GLY A 205 -8.53 -27.40 3.39
C GLY A 205 -7.21 -26.94 4.02
N ALA A 206 -7.27 -25.85 4.85
CA ALA A 206 -6.12 -25.10 5.32
C ALA A 206 -5.56 -25.56 6.68
N GLN A 207 -5.74 -26.87 7.05
CA GLN A 207 -5.29 -27.41 8.34
C GLN A 207 -3.76 -27.29 8.51
N LYS A 208 -3.02 -27.33 7.41
CA LYS A 208 -1.55 -27.21 7.41
C LYS A 208 -1.09 -25.75 7.45
N TYR A 209 -1.91 -24.83 6.99
CA TYR A 209 -1.61 -23.40 6.87
C TYR A 209 -2.02 -22.59 8.10
N ILE A 210 -3.21 -22.86 8.65
CA ILE A 210 -3.67 -22.18 9.85
C ILE A 210 -3.21 -22.99 11.06
N LYS A 211 -2.15 -22.55 11.72
CA LYS A 211 -1.59 -23.21 12.91
C LYS A 211 -2.21 -22.65 14.19
N THR A 212 -2.39 -23.52 15.18
CA THR A 212 -2.70 -23.11 16.56
C THR A 212 -1.39 -22.97 17.32
N VAL A 213 -1.16 -21.82 17.90
CA VAL A 213 -0.08 -21.58 18.85
C VAL A 213 -0.70 -21.64 20.24
N TYR A 214 -0.52 -22.76 20.92
CA TYR A 214 -1.18 -23.05 22.20
C TYR A 214 -0.93 -21.95 23.23
N GLY A 215 -2.00 -21.53 23.91
CA GLY A 215 -1.95 -20.46 24.92
C GLY A 215 -1.80 -19.04 24.36
N ILE A 216 -1.57 -18.87 23.05
CA ILE A 216 -1.32 -17.56 22.42
C ILE A 216 -2.42 -17.22 21.40
N GLY A 217 -2.57 -18.03 20.35
CA GLY A 217 -3.49 -17.69 19.26
C GLY A 217 -3.32 -18.53 18.01
N TYR A 218 -3.36 -17.87 16.84
CA TYR A 218 -3.31 -18.53 15.54
C TYR A 218 -2.37 -17.79 14.59
N SER A 219 -1.77 -18.54 13.66
CA SER A 219 -0.94 -17.98 12.60
C SER A 219 -1.24 -18.65 11.26
N TRP A 220 -1.05 -17.89 10.16
CA TRP A 220 -0.98 -18.44 8.83
C TRP A 220 0.50 -18.70 8.51
N VAL A 221 0.83 -19.94 8.15
CA VAL A 221 2.19 -20.35 7.76
C VAL A 221 2.21 -20.73 6.27
N THR A 222 3.31 -20.47 5.59
CA THR A 222 3.59 -20.91 4.22
C THR A 222 4.42 -22.19 4.22
N LYS A 223 4.48 -22.90 3.11
CA LYS A 223 5.17 -24.21 3.03
C LYS A 223 6.68 -24.16 3.30
N ASP A 224 7.27 -22.97 3.27
CA ASP A 224 8.72 -22.78 3.39
C ASP A 224 9.19 -22.42 4.82
N GLU A 225 8.29 -22.55 5.82
CA GLU A 225 8.59 -22.35 7.26
C GLU A 225 8.40 -23.62 8.08
#